data_ccf17359f518266d9b922a38e5d5f8ff
#
_entry.id   ccf17359f518266d9b922a38e5d5f8ff
#
_cell.length_a   1.000
_cell.length_b   1.000
_cell.length_c   1.000
_cell.angle_alpha   90.00
_cell.angle_beta   90.00
_cell.angle_gamma   90.00
#
_symmetry.space_group_name_H-M   'P 1'
#
loop_
_entity.id
_entity.type
_entity.pdbx_description
1 polymer ?
#
loop_
_entity_poly.entity_id
_entity_poly.type
_entity_poly.pdbx_seq_one_letter_code
_entity_poly.pdbx_strand_id
1 'polypeptide(L)'
;DLLDSQKDLKTDMINLRTSEAKLTKDFSADQKKYFDLLCMQEQKNVEKTSDQTQNISLSAPAISKKYMLMGAILFVLAYAGVLCLKCVANNRVQIKDDLQDLFGIHQLRLITKKEEKKRVFSFIDELIMRMYYHNCRRFNRTEATELAAVAVHMAVEKNSLNTVYFVGTGMDENTHQFCDVLQKELQASGIEVIVAENILYNAENLKKLEKAKGAVLIETIGKTMYTEILQELQLLDRQQIKVLGGIMVEE
;
A
#
# COMPACT_ATOMS: atom_id res chain seq x y z
N ASP A 1 25.08 23.39 -33.40
CA ASP A 1 24.72 22.49 -32.26
C ASP A 1 25.28 21.06 -32.36
N LEU A 2 25.00 20.30 -33.45
CA LEU A 2 25.53 18.94 -33.61
C LEU A 2 27.04 18.92 -33.93
N LEU A 3 27.52 19.88 -34.71
CA LEU A 3 28.92 20.04 -35.07
C LEU A 3 29.78 20.47 -33.85
N ASP A 4 29.26 21.30 -32.99
CA ASP A 4 29.92 21.74 -31.76
C ASP A 4 30.02 20.59 -30.77
N SER A 5 28.94 19.80 -30.59
CA SER A 5 28.96 18.58 -29.76
C SER A 5 29.95 17.52 -30.26
N GLN A 6 30.12 17.35 -31.58
CA GLN A 6 31.14 16.46 -32.15
C GLN A 6 32.56 16.95 -31.91
N LYS A 7 32.77 18.26 -31.92
CA LYS A 7 34.07 18.88 -31.67
C LYS A 7 34.48 18.74 -30.20
N ASP A 8 33.53 18.91 -29.28
CA ASP A 8 33.75 18.72 -27.85
C ASP A 8 34.06 17.26 -27.52
N LEU A 9 33.30 16.30 -28.09
CA LEU A 9 33.58 14.86 -27.92
C LEU A 9 34.96 14.46 -28.43
N LYS A 10 35.41 15.05 -29.56
CA LYS A 10 36.72 14.78 -30.12
C LYS A 10 37.84 15.35 -29.25
N THR A 11 37.61 16.49 -28.63
CA THR A 11 38.55 17.12 -27.70
C THR A 11 38.65 16.32 -26.40
N ASP A 12 37.52 15.81 -25.88
CA ASP A 12 37.52 14.96 -24.69
C ASP A 12 38.19 13.61 -24.94
N MET A 13 38.02 12.98 -26.12
CA MET A 13 38.74 11.77 -26.50
C MET A 13 40.26 11.99 -26.58
N ILE A 14 40.71 13.15 -27.10
CA ILE A 14 42.12 13.49 -27.15
C ILE A 14 42.67 13.70 -25.73
N ASN A 15 41.93 14.35 -24.86
CA ASN A 15 42.32 14.57 -23.48
C ASN A 15 42.39 13.25 -22.69
N LEU A 16 41.43 12.33 -22.88
CA LEU A 16 41.45 10.98 -22.30
C LEU A 16 42.68 10.19 -22.75
N ARG A 17 42.97 10.17 -24.06
CA ARG A 17 44.18 9.48 -24.58
C ARG A 17 45.49 10.07 -24.07
N THR A 18 45.53 11.39 -23.88
CA THR A 18 46.72 12.07 -23.33
C THR A 18 46.90 11.74 -21.84
N SER A 19 45.81 11.63 -21.12
CA SER A 19 45.80 11.21 -19.70
C SER A 19 46.21 9.74 -19.54
N GLU A 20 45.72 8.87 -20.42
CA GLU A 20 46.13 7.44 -20.46
C GLU A 20 47.61 7.26 -20.77
N ALA A 21 48.15 8.01 -21.75
CA ALA A 21 49.54 8.01 -22.11
C ALA A 21 50.44 8.58 -20.97
N LYS A 22 49.93 9.49 -20.17
CA LYS A 22 50.60 10.04 -19.01
C LYS A 22 50.63 9.07 -17.84
N LEU A 23 49.50 8.41 -17.55
CA LEU A 23 49.38 7.36 -16.53
C LEU A 23 50.31 6.16 -16.83
N THR A 24 50.42 5.73 -18.10
CA THR A 24 51.31 4.64 -18.49
C THR A 24 52.78 5.01 -18.40
N LYS A 25 53.13 6.29 -18.48
CA LYS A 25 54.51 6.76 -18.36
C LYS A 25 55.02 6.80 -16.91
N ASP A 26 54.12 6.96 -15.96
CA ASP A 26 54.43 7.06 -14.54
C ASP A 26 54.47 5.71 -13.80
N PHE A 27 54.21 4.58 -14.49
CA PHE A 27 54.39 3.27 -13.91
C PHE A 27 55.88 2.97 -13.69
N SER A 28 56.24 2.58 -12.45
CA SER A 28 57.56 2.09 -12.14
C SER A 28 57.90 0.83 -12.97
N ALA A 29 59.18 0.55 -13.19
CA ALA A 29 59.62 -0.61 -13.98
C ALA A 29 59.02 -1.94 -13.46
N ASP A 30 58.80 -2.06 -12.15
CA ASP A 30 58.18 -3.22 -11.53
C ASP A 30 56.67 -3.31 -11.80
N GLN A 31 55.98 -2.19 -11.87
CA GLN A 31 54.56 -2.14 -12.22
C GLN A 31 54.35 -2.51 -13.70
N LYS A 32 55.24 -2.06 -14.60
CA LYS A 32 55.20 -2.49 -16.01
C LYS A 32 55.39 -3.99 -16.15
N LYS A 33 56.36 -4.55 -15.43
CA LYS A 33 56.61 -5.98 -15.43
C LYS A 33 55.44 -6.80 -14.90
N TYR A 34 54.76 -6.29 -13.91
CA TYR A 34 53.55 -6.93 -13.35
C TYR A 34 52.37 -6.86 -14.31
N PHE A 35 52.21 -5.74 -15.02
CA PHE A 35 51.17 -5.58 -16.04
C PHE A 35 51.40 -6.49 -17.25
N ASP A 36 52.66 -6.58 -17.72
CA ASP A 36 53.03 -7.48 -18.82
C ASP A 36 52.77 -8.96 -18.44
N LEU A 37 53.06 -9.33 -17.19
CA LEU A 37 52.78 -10.68 -16.67
C LEU A 37 51.27 -10.98 -16.64
N LEU A 38 50.45 -10.02 -16.23
CA LEU A 38 48.99 -10.15 -16.26
C LEU A 38 48.45 -10.29 -17.69
N CYS A 39 48.96 -9.47 -18.62
CA CYS A 39 48.56 -9.56 -20.03
C CYS A 39 48.99 -10.89 -20.67
N MET A 40 50.19 -11.42 -20.33
CA MET A 40 50.61 -12.75 -20.76
C MET A 40 49.78 -13.89 -20.18
N GLN A 41 49.29 -13.69 -18.95
CA GLN A 41 48.40 -14.68 -18.30
C GLN A 41 46.99 -14.69 -18.93
N GLU A 42 46.47 -13.52 -19.29
CA GLU A 42 45.20 -13.41 -20.04
C GLU A 42 45.37 -14.00 -21.46
N GLN A 43 46.42 -13.71 -22.17
CA GLN A 43 46.70 -14.31 -23.49
C GLN A 43 46.80 -15.84 -23.41
N LYS A 44 47.49 -16.40 -22.41
CA LYS A 44 47.53 -17.85 -22.20
C LYS A 44 46.15 -18.47 -21.87
N ASN A 45 45.32 -17.73 -21.20
CA ASN A 45 43.94 -18.17 -20.95
C ASN A 45 43.07 -18.12 -22.21
N VAL A 46 43.31 -17.12 -23.08
CA VAL A 46 42.61 -17.00 -24.38
C VAL A 46 43.11 -18.08 -25.35
N GLU A 47 44.40 -18.38 -25.42
CA GLU A 47 44.95 -19.49 -26.26
C GLU A 47 44.47 -20.85 -25.76
N LYS A 48 44.42 -21.10 -24.45
CA LYS A 48 43.82 -22.35 -23.92
C LYS A 48 42.35 -22.49 -24.23
N THR A 49 41.63 -21.38 -24.40
CA THR A 49 40.24 -21.38 -24.79
C THR A 49 40.05 -21.55 -26.30
N SER A 50 41.09 -21.17 -27.12
CA SER A 50 41.07 -21.27 -28.59
C SER A 50 41.35 -22.70 -29.07
N ASP A 51 42.17 -23.50 -28.42
CA ASP A 51 42.46 -24.88 -28.78
C ASP A 51 41.31 -25.87 -28.45
N GLN A 52 40.30 -25.42 -27.67
CA GLN A 52 39.10 -26.19 -27.41
C GLN A 52 37.92 -25.88 -28.36
N THR A 53 38.15 -25.10 -29.42
CA THR A 53 37.10 -24.78 -30.41
C THR A 53 36.98 -25.88 -31.49
N GLN A 54 37.06 -27.14 -31.12
CA GLN A 54 36.50 -28.21 -31.94
C GLN A 54 35.34 -28.86 -31.19
N ASN A 55 34.11 -28.65 -31.73
CA ASN A 55 32.86 -29.22 -31.28
C ASN A 55 32.24 -28.58 -30.00
N ILE A 56 32.06 -27.27 -30.03
CA ILE A 56 30.99 -26.70 -29.19
C ILE A 56 29.67 -26.91 -29.94
N SER A 57 29.08 -28.10 -29.79
CA SER A 57 27.64 -28.16 -29.83
C SER A 57 27.17 -27.19 -28.73
N LEU A 58 26.41 -26.17 -29.13
CA LEU A 58 25.67 -25.30 -28.17
C LEU A 58 24.67 -26.16 -27.41
N SER A 59 25.14 -27.03 -26.51
CA SER A 59 24.30 -27.54 -25.46
C SER A 59 24.08 -26.37 -24.51
N ALA A 60 22.86 -25.84 -24.49
CA ALA A 60 22.45 -24.90 -23.47
C ALA A 60 23.01 -25.38 -22.12
N PRO A 61 23.64 -24.50 -21.31
CA PRO A 61 24.24 -24.93 -20.05
C PRO A 61 23.15 -25.69 -19.31
N ALA A 62 23.41 -26.98 -19.01
CA ALA A 62 22.50 -27.80 -18.25
C ALA A 62 22.39 -27.16 -16.86
N ILE A 63 21.40 -26.27 -16.72
CA ILE A 63 21.11 -25.62 -15.44
C ILE A 63 20.84 -26.75 -14.47
N SER A 64 21.78 -26.99 -13.58
CA SER A 64 21.63 -28.05 -12.58
C SER A 64 20.31 -27.81 -11.84
N LYS A 65 19.44 -28.84 -11.83
CA LYS A 65 18.13 -28.77 -11.17
C LYS A 65 18.23 -28.23 -9.73
N LYS A 66 19.36 -28.42 -9.07
CA LYS A 66 19.68 -27.90 -7.73
C LYS A 66 19.72 -26.37 -7.68
N TYR A 67 20.41 -25.74 -8.65
CA TYR A 67 20.49 -24.27 -8.71
C TYR A 67 19.17 -23.64 -9.11
N MET A 68 18.39 -24.32 -9.98
CA MET A 68 17.04 -23.88 -10.32
C MET A 68 16.11 -23.90 -9.10
N LEU A 69 16.16 -24.98 -8.31
CA LEU A 69 15.39 -25.10 -7.07
C LEU A 69 15.80 -24.05 -6.04
N MET A 70 17.12 -23.85 -5.85
CA MET A 70 17.66 -22.87 -4.93
C MET A 70 17.29 -21.44 -5.33
N GLY A 71 17.34 -21.14 -6.64
CA GLY A 71 16.88 -19.85 -7.18
C GLY A 71 15.40 -19.61 -6.96
N ALA A 72 14.57 -20.63 -7.16
CA ALA A 72 13.14 -20.55 -6.91
C ALA A 72 12.81 -20.27 -5.43
N ILE A 73 13.50 -20.95 -4.50
CA ILE A 73 13.31 -20.72 -3.06
C ILE A 73 13.74 -19.30 -2.70
N LEU A 74 14.87 -18.83 -3.20
CA LEU A 74 15.40 -17.49 -2.92
C LEU A 74 14.46 -16.42 -3.47
N PHE A 75 13.88 -16.65 -4.65
CA PHE A 75 12.88 -15.76 -5.25
C PHE A 75 11.61 -15.69 -4.40
N VAL A 76 11.10 -16.84 -3.93
CA VAL A 76 9.91 -16.88 -3.05
C VAL A 76 10.17 -16.14 -1.74
N LEU A 77 11.35 -16.31 -1.13
CA LEU A 77 11.73 -15.61 0.09
C LEU A 77 11.87 -14.09 -0.13
N ALA A 78 12.49 -13.67 -1.24
CA ALA A 78 12.61 -12.27 -1.60
C ALA A 78 11.23 -11.64 -1.85
N TYR A 79 10.36 -12.35 -2.58
CA TYR A 79 8.99 -11.90 -2.83
C TYR A 79 8.18 -11.80 -1.54
N ALA A 80 8.26 -12.79 -0.65
CA ALA A 80 7.64 -12.76 0.67
C ALA A 80 8.15 -11.58 1.50
N GLY A 81 9.47 -11.30 1.47
CA GLY A 81 10.06 -10.14 2.13
C GLY A 81 9.49 -8.81 1.62
N VAL A 82 9.34 -8.64 0.31
CA VAL A 82 8.72 -7.45 -0.29
C VAL A 82 7.24 -7.32 0.13
N LEU A 83 6.50 -8.42 0.16
CA LEU A 83 5.11 -8.41 0.63
C LEU A 83 5.00 -8.03 2.10
N CYS A 84 5.88 -8.56 2.95
CA CYS A 84 5.95 -8.20 4.37
C CYS A 84 6.25 -6.70 4.55
N LEU A 85 7.24 -6.17 3.83
CA LEU A 85 7.56 -4.74 3.86
C LEU A 85 6.37 -3.87 3.42
N LYS A 86 5.69 -4.28 2.34
CA LYS A 86 4.48 -3.59 1.87
C LYS A 86 3.36 -3.63 2.91
N CYS A 87 3.20 -4.77 3.60
CA CYS A 87 2.19 -4.91 4.65
C CYS A 87 2.50 -4.03 5.86
N VAL A 88 3.76 -3.99 6.31
CA VAL A 88 4.21 -3.16 7.44
C VAL A 88 4.17 -1.66 7.10
N ALA A 89 4.50 -1.30 5.86
CA ALA A 89 4.45 0.09 5.40
C ALA A 89 3.03 0.59 5.09
N ASN A 90 2.02 -0.30 5.13
CA ASN A 90 0.65 0.06 4.85
C ASN A 90 0.03 0.78 6.05
N ASN A 91 -0.05 2.11 5.99
CA ASN A 91 -0.63 2.98 7.03
C ASN A 91 -2.15 3.16 6.86
N ARG A 92 -2.86 2.14 6.34
CA ARG A 92 -4.30 2.19 6.08
C ARG A 92 -5.05 1.24 7.00
N VAL A 93 -6.26 1.66 7.36
CA VAL A 93 -7.18 0.88 8.18
C VAL A 93 -7.46 -0.48 7.53
N GLN A 94 -7.37 -1.54 8.32
CA GLN A 94 -7.57 -2.92 7.90
C GLN A 94 -8.83 -3.51 8.55
N ILE A 95 -9.36 -4.59 7.96
CA ILE A 95 -10.56 -5.29 8.46
C ILE A 95 -10.41 -5.81 9.89
N LYS A 96 -9.19 -6.19 10.28
CA LYS A 96 -8.87 -6.73 11.61
C LYS A 96 -8.73 -5.68 12.69
N ASP A 97 -8.73 -4.41 12.29
CA ASP A 97 -8.52 -3.32 13.23
C ASP A 97 -9.80 -3.05 14.01
N ASP A 98 -9.65 -2.79 15.29
CA ASP A 98 -10.74 -2.32 16.15
C ASP A 98 -10.49 -0.83 16.46
N LEU A 99 -11.47 0.00 16.13
CA LEU A 99 -11.43 1.44 16.38
C LEU A 99 -11.33 1.74 17.87
N GLN A 100 -11.83 0.87 18.73
CA GLN A 100 -11.78 1.03 20.16
C GLN A 100 -10.35 0.81 20.69
N ASP A 101 -9.66 -0.21 20.18
CA ASP A 101 -8.29 -0.52 20.61
C ASP A 101 -7.29 0.52 20.07
N LEU A 102 -7.51 1.03 18.84
CA LEU A 102 -6.58 1.95 18.20
C LEU A 102 -6.80 3.40 18.58
N PHE A 103 -8.04 3.83 18.71
CA PHE A 103 -8.41 5.25 18.88
C PHE A 103 -9.28 5.52 20.09
N GLY A 104 -9.67 4.50 20.83
CA GLY A 104 -10.59 4.65 21.98
C GLY A 104 -12.03 4.95 21.59
N ILE A 105 -12.41 4.75 20.31
CA ILE A 105 -13.75 5.03 19.80
C ILE A 105 -14.55 3.74 19.75
N HIS A 106 -15.77 3.78 20.27
CA HIS A 106 -16.64 2.62 20.22
C HIS A 106 -16.95 2.23 18.76
N GLN A 107 -16.58 1.03 18.34
CA GLN A 107 -16.89 0.52 17.02
C GLN A 107 -18.37 0.10 16.97
N LEU A 108 -19.19 0.89 16.27
CA LEU A 108 -20.62 0.60 16.13
C LEU A 108 -20.86 -0.59 15.23
N ARG A 109 -20.17 -0.64 14.07
CA ARG A 109 -20.31 -1.75 13.12
C ARG A 109 -19.14 -1.87 12.15
N LEU A 110 -18.94 -3.09 11.65
CA LEU A 110 -18.13 -3.43 10.48
C LEU A 110 -19.06 -3.91 9.36
N ILE A 111 -19.04 -3.23 8.23
CA ILE A 111 -19.81 -3.57 7.04
C ILE A 111 -18.86 -4.26 6.06
N THR A 112 -19.06 -5.56 5.85
CA THR A 112 -18.22 -6.35 4.95
C THR A 112 -18.77 -6.35 3.53
N LYS A 113 -17.89 -6.49 2.54
CA LYS A 113 -18.25 -6.61 1.14
C LYS A 113 -19.13 -7.84 0.89
N LYS A 114 -20.10 -7.69 -0.01
CA LYS A 114 -20.89 -8.82 -0.49
C LYS A 114 -20.00 -9.78 -1.27
N GLU A 115 -20.08 -11.07 -0.99
CA GLU A 115 -19.30 -12.09 -1.70
C GLU A 115 -19.56 -12.02 -3.22
N GLU A 116 -18.53 -11.70 -3.99
CA GLU A 116 -18.56 -11.85 -5.43
C GLU A 116 -18.33 -13.32 -5.84
N LYS A 117 -18.85 -13.67 -7.03
CA LYS A 117 -18.85 -15.02 -7.61
C LYS A 117 -17.53 -15.78 -7.43
N LYS A 118 -17.65 -17.07 -7.08
CA LYS A 118 -16.54 -18.02 -6.90
C LYS A 118 -15.55 -17.98 -8.06
N ARG A 119 -14.28 -17.66 -7.75
CA ARG A 119 -13.14 -17.73 -8.69
C ARG A 119 -12.58 -19.15 -8.74
N VAL A 120 -11.80 -19.45 -9.79
CA VAL A 120 -11.23 -20.79 -10.08
C VAL A 120 -10.39 -21.38 -8.92
N PHE A 121 -9.86 -20.55 -8.03
CA PHE A 121 -9.10 -20.94 -6.83
C PHE A 121 -9.84 -20.65 -5.53
N SER A 122 -11.17 -20.84 -5.50
CA SER A 122 -12.02 -20.51 -4.36
C SER A 122 -11.58 -21.16 -3.03
N PHE A 123 -10.86 -22.31 -3.06
CA PHE A 123 -10.39 -22.95 -1.83
C PHE A 123 -9.27 -22.16 -1.12
N ILE A 124 -8.39 -21.50 -1.88
CA ILE A 124 -7.34 -20.64 -1.34
C ILE A 124 -7.96 -19.36 -0.78
N ASP A 125 -8.91 -18.78 -1.53
CA ASP A 125 -9.65 -17.62 -1.08
C ASP A 125 -10.43 -17.93 0.20
N GLU A 126 -11.05 -19.11 0.28
CA GLU A 126 -11.76 -19.57 1.48
C GLU A 126 -10.83 -19.78 2.69
N LEU A 127 -9.63 -20.31 2.46
CA LEU A 127 -8.61 -20.46 3.51
C LEU A 127 -8.12 -19.10 4.01
N ILE A 128 -7.79 -18.20 3.10
CA ILE A 128 -7.38 -16.83 3.42
C ILE A 128 -8.49 -16.09 4.16
N MET A 129 -9.72 -16.19 3.66
CA MET A 129 -10.89 -15.59 4.27
C MET A 129 -11.16 -16.16 5.67
N ARG A 130 -10.98 -17.48 5.86
CA ARG A 130 -11.11 -18.11 7.17
C ARG A 130 -10.05 -17.62 8.16
N MET A 131 -8.81 -17.36 7.70
CA MET A 131 -7.77 -16.77 8.52
C MET A 131 -8.05 -15.29 8.84
N TYR A 132 -8.55 -14.52 7.86
CA TYR A 132 -8.82 -13.09 8.00
C TYR A 132 -10.04 -12.79 8.89
N TYR A 133 -11.10 -13.60 8.75
CA TYR A 133 -12.38 -13.39 9.44
C TYR A 133 -12.65 -14.39 10.55
N HIS A 134 -11.60 -15.01 11.12
CA HIS A 134 -11.73 -16.09 12.09
C HIS A 134 -12.67 -15.75 13.27
N ASN A 135 -12.73 -14.47 13.65
CA ASN A 135 -13.53 -13.99 14.77
C ASN A 135 -14.70 -13.07 14.38
N CYS A 136 -14.92 -12.81 13.07
CA CYS A 136 -15.96 -11.90 12.64
C CYS A 136 -17.17 -12.67 12.08
N ARG A 137 -18.34 -12.48 12.71
CA ARG A 137 -19.60 -12.98 12.14
C ARG A 137 -19.95 -12.14 10.93
N ARG A 138 -20.04 -12.76 9.77
CA ARG A 138 -20.45 -12.09 8.54
C ARG A 138 -21.97 -11.89 8.55
N PHE A 139 -22.37 -10.66 8.27
CA PHE A 139 -23.77 -10.31 8.07
C PHE A 139 -24.00 -10.03 6.58
N ASN A 140 -25.22 -10.25 6.11
CA ASN A 140 -25.62 -9.71 4.83
C ASN A 140 -25.56 -8.17 4.90
N ARG A 141 -25.20 -7.50 3.81
CA ARG A 141 -25.05 -6.03 3.77
C ARG A 141 -26.31 -5.32 4.29
N THR A 142 -27.48 -5.80 3.94
CA THR A 142 -28.76 -5.26 4.41
C THR A 142 -28.90 -5.38 5.93
N GLU A 143 -28.70 -6.59 6.48
CA GLU A 143 -28.74 -6.82 7.92
C GLU A 143 -27.69 -6.00 8.68
N ALA A 144 -26.48 -5.87 8.10
CA ALA A 144 -25.41 -5.07 8.68
C ALA A 144 -25.79 -3.58 8.71
N THR A 145 -26.46 -3.09 7.67
CA THR A 145 -26.91 -1.69 7.60
C THR A 145 -28.05 -1.42 8.60
N GLU A 146 -29.03 -2.32 8.70
CA GLU A 146 -30.10 -2.22 9.70
C GLU A 146 -29.52 -2.21 11.14
N LEU A 147 -28.58 -3.11 11.42
CA LEU A 147 -27.92 -3.15 12.73
C LEU A 147 -27.06 -1.90 12.99
N ALA A 148 -26.45 -1.32 11.95
CA ALA A 148 -25.73 -0.06 12.06
C ALA A 148 -26.71 1.10 12.35
N ALA A 149 -27.85 1.13 11.69
CA ALA A 149 -28.88 2.14 11.95
C ALA A 149 -29.38 2.08 13.40
N VAL A 150 -29.66 0.88 13.91
CA VAL A 150 -30.06 0.70 15.31
C VAL A 150 -28.95 1.15 16.26
N ALA A 151 -27.70 0.80 15.99
CA ALA A 151 -26.57 1.19 16.83
C ALA A 151 -26.38 2.72 16.88
N VAL A 152 -26.48 3.37 15.72
CA VAL A 152 -26.42 4.84 15.63
C VAL A 152 -27.60 5.47 16.33
N HIS A 153 -28.83 4.96 16.13
CA HIS A 153 -30.04 5.43 16.79
C HIS A 153 -29.86 5.40 18.31
N MET A 154 -29.45 4.28 18.86
CA MET A 154 -29.21 4.13 20.30
C MET A 154 -28.13 5.10 20.81
N ALA A 155 -27.07 5.33 20.03
CA ALA A 155 -26.01 6.27 20.41
C ALA A 155 -26.50 7.72 20.39
N VAL A 156 -27.35 8.09 19.43
CA VAL A 156 -27.96 9.42 19.30
C VAL A 156 -28.95 9.67 20.44
N GLU A 157 -29.83 8.70 20.71
CA GLU A 157 -30.83 8.76 21.79
C GLU A 157 -30.17 8.88 23.17
N LYS A 158 -29.15 8.05 23.45
CA LYS A 158 -28.38 8.08 24.69
C LYS A 158 -27.73 9.46 24.96
N ASN A 159 -27.44 10.20 23.91
CA ASN A 159 -26.84 11.53 23.99
C ASN A 159 -27.88 12.66 23.84
N SER A 160 -29.18 12.33 23.74
CA SER A 160 -30.28 13.29 23.59
C SER A 160 -30.07 14.24 22.40
N LEU A 161 -29.62 13.68 21.27
CA LEU A 161 -29.39 14.40 20.04
C LEU A 161 -30.54 14.13 19.06
N ASN A 162 -30.82 15.10 18.17
CA ASN A 162 -31.80 14.94 17.08
C ASN A 162 -31.11 14.98 15.72
N THR A 163 -29.87 15.43 15.67
CA THR A 163 -29.07 15.53 14.45
C THR A 163 -27.74 14.83 14.66
N VAL A 164 -27.29 14.05 13.71
CA VAL A 164 -25.99 13.38 13.70
C VAL A 164 -25.25 13.69 12.42
N TYR A 165 -23.95 13.87 12.55
CA TYR A 165 -23.06 14.14 11.42
C TYR A 165 -22.27 12.89 11.07
N PHE A 166 -22.30 12.49 9.80
CA PHE A 166 -21.45 11.43 9.27
C PHE A 166 -20.17 12.05 8.73
N VAL A 167 -19.06 11.67 9.31
CA VAL A 167 -17.75 12.22 9.03
C VAL A 167 -16.82 11.11 8.59
N GLY A 168 -15.96 11.34 7.61
CA GLY A 168 -14.95 10.38 7.17
C GLY A 168 -14.15 10.92 6.00
N THR A 169 -12.90 10.48 5.87
CA THR A 169 -11.95 11.05 4.90
C THR A 169 -11.90 10.27 3.60
N GLY A 170 -12.00 8.97 3.64
CA GLY A 170 -11.80 8.09 2.48
C GLY A 170 -13.08 7.50 1.91
N MET A 171 -14.21 8.21 1.98
CA MET A 171 -15.48 7.70 1.49
C MET A 171 -15.44 7.44 -0.02
N ASP A 172 -15.77 6.23 -0.42
CA ASP A 172 -15.93 5.83 -1.81
C ASP A 172 -17.41 5.75 -2.19
N GLU A 173 -17.69 5.41 -3.44
CA GLU A 173 -19.05 5.31 -3.94
C GLU A 173 -19.89 4.26 -3.18
N ASN A 174 -19.27 3.15 -2.78
CA ASN A 174 -19.94 2.13 -1.96
C ASN A 174 -20.25 2.64 -0.56
N THR A 175 -19.37 3.44 0.01
CA THR A 175 -19.56 4.08 1.31
C THR A 175 -20.62 5.16 1.24
N HIS A 176 -20.67 5.94 0.16
CA HIS A 176 -21.75 6.89 -0.08
C HIS A 176 -23.10 6.20 -0.20
N GLN A 177 -23.21 5.14 -0.99
CA GLN A 177 -24.45 4.35 -1.08
C GLN A 177 -24.86 3.78 0.28
N PHE A 178 -23.91 3.36 1.10
CA PHE A 178 -24.17 2.92 2.46
C PHE A 178 -24.69 4.08 3.32
N CYS A 179 -24.06 5.25 3.26
CA CYS A 179 -24.49 6.46 3.97
C CYS A 179 -25.92 6.86 3.56
N ASP A 180 -26.26 6.79 2.28
CA ASP A 180 -27.61 7.13 1.77
C ASP A 180 -28.69 6.20 2.30
N VAL A 181 -28.39 4.90 2.39
CA VAL A 181 -29.33 3.92 2.97
C VAL A 181 -29.47 4.17 4.46
N LEU A 182 -28.36 4.31 5.18
CA LEU A 182 -28.34 4.57 6.61
C LEU A 182 -29.06 5.89 6.96
N GLN A 183 -28.87 6.92 6.15
CA GLN A 183 -29.56 8.20 6.30
C GLN A 183 -31.09 8.03 6.20
N LYS A 184 -31.59 7.27 5.22
CA LYS A 184 -33.01 7.01 5.06
C LYS A 184 -33.61 6.28 6.26
N GLU A 185 -32.91 5.26 6.76
CA GLU A 185 -33.37 4.50 7.94
C GLU A 185 -33.44 5.39 9.19
N LEU A 186 -32.42 6.23 9.42
CA LEU A 186 -32.39 7.13 10.57
C LEU A 186 -33.43 8.26 10.44
N GLN A 187 -33.65 8.79 9.25
CA GLN A 187 -34.69 9.79 9.00
C GLN A 187 -36.09 9.24 9.26
N ALA A 188 -36.36 7.96 8.92
CA ALA A 188 -37.61 7.30 9.24
C ALA A 188 -37.82 7.21 10.77
N SER A 189 -36.77 7.22 11.55
CA SER A 189 -36.76 7.22 13.03
C SER A 189 -36.74 8.65 13.63
N GLY A 190 -36.85 9.70 12.78
CA GLY A 190 -36.88 11.10 13.23
C GLY A 190 -35.52 11.73 13.52
N ILE A 191 -34.41 11.07 13.12
CA ILE A 191 -33.06 11.60 13.29
C ILE A 191 -32.60 12.26 11.99
N GLU A 192 -32.22 13.51 12.06
CA GLU A 192 -31.62 14.21 10.94
C GLU A 192 -30.14 13.79 10.77
N VAL A 193 -29.76 13.44 9.54
CA VAL A 193 -28.40 13.04 9.20
C VAL A 193 -27.80 14.02 8.21
N ILE A 194 -26.62 14.54 8.53
CA ILE A 194 -25.84 15.44 7.66
C ILE A 194 -24.50 14.77 7.34
N VAL A 195 -24.25 14.56 6.06
CA VAL A 195 -22.96 14.02 5.60
C VAL A 195 -21.97 15.16 5.41
N ALA A 196 -20.87 15.08 6.14
CA ALA A 196 -19.76 16.02 6.11
C ALA A 196 -18.46 15.27 5.79
N GLU A 197 -18.33 14.86 4.54
CA GLU A 197 -17.19 14.12 4.03
C GLU A 197 -15.93 14.97 3.97
N ASN A 198 -14.77 14.34 4.24
CA ASN A 198 -13.46 14.90 3.96
C ASN A 198 -13.22 16.26 4.66
N ILE A 199 -13.61 16.34 5.93
CA ILE A 199 -13.54 17.58 6.73
C ILE A 199 -12.12 18.13 6.91
N LEU A 200 -11.09 17.28 6.74
CA LEU A 200 -9.69 17.69 6.82
C LEU A 200 -9.27 18.53 5.61
N TYR A 201 -9.89 18.31 4.45
CA TYR A 201 -9.46 18.89 3.17
C TYR A 201 -10.55 19.72 2.49
N ASN A 202 -11.79 19.73 3.01
CA ASN A 202 -12.92 20.45 2.43
C ASN A 202 -13.50 21.46 3.43
N ALA A 203 -13.25 22.75 3.16
CA ALA A 203 -13.71 23.83 4.02
C ALA A 203 -15.23 23.98 4.09
N GLU A 204 -15.96 23.62 3.03
CA GLU A 204 -17.43 23.68 3.02
C GLU A 204 -18.03 22.61 3.95
N ASN A 205 -17.48 21.39 3.91
CA ASN A 205 -17.91 20.32 4.78
C ASN A 205 -17.50 20.60 6.24
N LEU A 206 -16.34 21.21 6.46
CA LEU A 206 -15.94 21.66 7.79
C LEU A 206 -16.92 22.70 8.36
N LYS A 207 -17.42 23.63 7.55
CA LYS A 207 -18.43 24.62 7.99
C LYS A 207 -19.76 23.96 8.37
N LYS A 208 -20.14 22.82 7.77
CA LYS A 208 -21.34 22.09 8.18
C LYS A 208 -21.29 21.67 9.64
N LEU A 209 -20.08 21.42 10.17
CA LEU A 209 -19.88 20.99 11.56
C LEU A 209 -20.04 22.11 12.58
N GLU A 210 -20.18 23.38 12.21
CA GLU A 210 -20.33 24.51 13.15
C GLU A 210 -21.47 24.32 14.15
N LYS A 211 -22.52 23.62 13.76
CA LYS A 211 -23.68 23.32 14.61
C LYS A 211 -23.71 21.89 15.13
N ALA A 212 -22.70 21.09 14.80
CA ALA A 212 -22.64 19.69 15.15
C ALA A 212 -22.41 19.53 16.66
N LYS A 213 -23.20 18.64 17.27
CA LYS A 213 -23.00 18.23 18.67
C LYS A 213 -22.54 16.77 18.78
N GLY A 214 -22.84 15.96 17.75
CA GLY A 214 -22.45 14.57 17.70
C GLY A 214 -22.10 14.13 16.29
N ALA A 215 -21.05 13.33 16.18
CA ALA A 215 -20.57 12.78 14.91
C ALA A 215 -20.39 11.27 14.99
N VAL A 216 -20.62 10.59 13.90
CA VAL A 216 -20.26 9.18 13.66
C VAL A 216 -19.20 9.16 12.58
N LEU A 217 -18.07 8.51 12.87
CA LEU A 217 -17.03 8.30 11.89
C LEU A 217 -17.42 7.16 10.95
N ILE A 218 -17.28 7.38 9.64
CA ILE A 218 -17.53 6.36 8.61
C ILE A 218 -16.28 6.24 7.77
N GLU A 219 -15.56 5.14 7.96
CA GLU A 219 -14.24 4.96 7.37
C GLU A 219 -14.21 3.80 6.38
N THR A 220 -13.55 4.01 5.24
CA THR A 220 -13.41 2.98 4.21
C THR A 220 -12.13 2.19 4.45
N ILE A 221 -12.29 0.87 4.64
CA ILE A 221 -11.17 -0.05 4.83
C ILE A 221 -10.29 -0.07 3.58
N GLY A 222 -8.98 0.00 3.80
CA GLY A 222 -7.99 0.01 2.72
C GLY A 222 -7.78 1.37 2.03
N LYS A 223 -8.61 2.38 2.33
CA LYS A 223 -8.48 3.76 1.79
C LYS A 223 -8.05 4.75 2.86
N THR A 224 -8.79 4.84 3.95
CA THR A 224 -8.51 5.77 5.03
C THR A 224 -7.20 5.44 5.75
N MET A 225 -6.39 6.45 6.03
CA MET A 225 -5.15 6.30 6.79
C MET A 225 -5.40 6.49 8.29
N TYR A 226 -4.64 5.78 9.13
CA TYR A 226 -4.73 5.96 10.60
C TYR A 226 -4.45 7.40 11.02
N THR A 227 -3.53 8.08 10.34
CA THR A 227 -3.20 9.48 10.61
C THR A 227 -4.35 10.44 10.32
N GLU A 228 -5.17 10.13 9.31
CA GLU A 228 -6.35 10.94 8.96
C GLU A 228 -7.42 10.81 10.04
N ILE A 229 -7.74 9.59 10.47
CA ILE A 229 -8.68 9.36 11.58
C ILE A 229 -8.24 10.13 12.83
N LEU A 230 -6.95 10.06 13.16
CA LEU A 230 -6.43 10.78 14.33
C LEU A 230 -6.60 12.29 14.20
N GLN A 231 -6.36 12.85 13.00
CA GLN A 231 -6.55 14.28 12.73
C GLN A 231 -8.03 14.67 12.78
N GLU A 232 -8.93 13.85 12.24
CA GLU A 232 -10.39 14.06 12.34
C GLU A 232 -10.84 14.09 13.77
N LEU A 233 -10.41 13.12 14.58
CA LEU A 233 -10.72 13.07 16.01
C LEU A 233 -10.23 14.30 16.74
N GLN A 234 -8.99 14.73 16.50
CA GLN A 234 -8.44 15.94 17.08
C GLN A 234 -9.22 17.19 16.66
N LEU A 235 -9.69 17.23 15.42
CA LEU A 235 -10.50 18.31 14.91
C LEU A 235 -11.88 18.34 15.59
N LEU A 236 -12.56 17.21 15.68
CA LEU A 236 -13.85 17.07 16.36
C LEU A 236 -13.75 17.43 17.85
N ASP A 237 -12.70 16.97 18.52
CA ASP A 237 -12.44 17.29 19.92
C ASP A 237 -12.23 18.80 20.15
N ARG A 238 -11.43 19.46 19.31
CA ARG A 238 -11.24 20.92 19.35
C ARG A 238 -12.54 21.70 19.15
N GLN A 239 -13.46 21.17 18.35
CA GLN A 239 -14.78 21.76 18.11
C GLN A 239 -15.82 21.33 19.18
N GLN A 240 -15.40 20.53 20.16
CA GLN A 240 -16.29 19.99 21.21
C GLN A 240 -17.44 19.15 20.65
N ILE A 241 -17.22 18.51 19.51
CA ILE A 241 -18.18 17.61 18.88
C ILE A 241 -17.95 16.20 19.42
N LYS A 242 -18.96 15.62 20.04
CA LYS A 242 -18.85 14.28 20.60
C LYS A 242 -18.85 13.21 19.53
N VAL A 243 -17.82 12.39 19.51
CA VAL A 243 -17.79 11.19 18.67
C VAL A 243 -18.64 10.10 19.31
N LEU A 244 -19.72 9.70 18.64
CA LEU A 244 -20.69 8.71 19.13
C LEU A 244 -20.19 7.28 18.87
N GLY A 245 -19.34 7.11 17.87
CA GLY A 245 -18.73 5.85 17.49
C GLY A 245 -18.24 5.88 16.06
N GLY A 246 -17.72 4.74 15.60
CA GLY A 246 -17.23 4.57 14.24
C GLY A 246 -17.84 3.36 13.53
N ILE A 247 -18.02 3.48 12.23
CA ILE A 247 -18.46 2.42 11.33
C ILE A 247 -17.35 2.23 10.30
N MET A 248 -16.90 1.00 10.12
CA MET A 248 -15.96 0.65 9.07
C MET A 248 -16.67 -0.03 7.92
N VAL A 249 -16.42 0.43 6.69
CA VAL A 249 -17.03 -0.09 5.46
C VAL A 249 -15.94 -0.70 4.58
N GLU A 250 -16.12 -1.95 4.18
CA GLU A 250 -15.25 -2.63 3.23
C GLU A 250 -15.68 -2.29 1.79
N GLU A 251 -14.68 -2.00 0.94
CA GLU A 251 -14.84 -1.68 -0.49
C GLU A 251 -15.35 -2.88 -1.31
#